data_dbaae201d4ce9a938d5b434102f7cc48
#
_entry.id   dbaae201d4ce9a938d5b434102f7cc48
#
_cell.length_a   1.000
_cell.length_b   1.000
_cell.length_c   1.000
_cell.angle_alpha   90.00
_cell.angle_beta   90.00
_cell.angle_gamma   90.00
#
_symmetry.space_group_name_H-M   'P 1'
#
loop_
_entity.id
_entity.type
_entity.pdbx_description
1 polymer ?
#
loop_
_entity_poly.entity_id
_entity_poly.type
_entity_poly.pdbx_seq_one_letter_code
_entity_poly.pdbx_strand_id
1 'polypeptide(L)'
;MSGALPPSLDLARAARQTYGLQGRLPVKSLPRLTAVLASDAGEVELKLEAGLDPARRVVVTGRMDAELELQCQRCLEPVKLKVHAEPHLAWVKTDEQLAALPDGYEPLLSADGQVALKELVTDELLLALPLVPKHEGDAACGGFTKAAAATAEPDEARKNPFAELAKLKRGP
;
A
#
# COMPACT_ATOMS: atom_id res chain seq x y z
N MET A 1 -4.71 -26.56 6.13
CA MET A 1 -3.37 -26.91 6.62
C MET A 1 -2.47 -25.72 6.30
N SER A 2 -2.13 -24.91 7.31
CA SER A 2 -1.26 -23.73 7.15
C SER A 2 0.18 -24.24 7.09
N GLY A 3 0.68 -24.51 5.87
CA GLY A 3 2.08 -24.84 5.65
C GLY A 3 2.96 -23.60 5.76
N ALA A 4 4.25 -23.77 6.05
CA ALA A 4 5.21 -22.68 6.00
C ALA A 4 5.23 -22.09 4.58
N LEU A 5 5.12 -20.78 4.47
CA LEU A 5 5.18 -20.07 3.19
C LEU A 5 6.60 -20.22 2.59
N PRO A 6 6.72 -20.47 1.27
CA PRO A 6 8.03 -20.53 0.63
C PRO A 6 8.68 -19.13 0.62
N PRO A 7 10.01 -19.06 0.58
CA PRO A 7 10.72 -17.79 0.52
C PRO A 7 10.50 -17.04 -0.81
N SER A 8 10.24 -17.77 -1.89
CA SER A 8 10.00 -17.20 -3.23
C SER A 8 8.86 -17.90 -3.96
N LEU A 9 8.26 -17.18 -4.91
CA LEU A 9 7.37 -17.71 -5.94
C LEU A 9 8.21 -18.19 -7.12
N ASP A 10 7.92 -19.39 -7.63
CA ASP A 10 8.51 -19.95 -8.86
C ASP A 10 7.52 -19.76 -10.03
N LEU A 11 7.69 -18.68 -10.78
CA LEU A 11 6.84 -18.35 -11.93
C LEU A 11 7.07 -19.32 -13.11
N ALA A 12 8.27 -19.90 -13.23
CA ALA A 12 8.52 -20.92 -14.23
C ALA A 12 7.76 -22.23 -13.94
N ARG A 13 7.53 -22.55 -12.65
CA ARG A 13 6.63 -23.62 -12.24
C ARG A 13 5.18 -23.26 -12.56
N ALA A 14 4.74 -22.01 -12.29
CA ALA A 14 3.39 -21.54 -12.59
C ALA A 14 3.03 -21.66 -14.08
N ALA A 15 4.01 -21.51 -14.97
CA ALA A 15 3.85 -21.72 -16.40
C ALA A 15 3.51 -23.18 -16.78
N ARG A 16 3.82 -24.14 -15.91
CA ARG A 16 3.57 -25.56 -16.13
C ARG A 16 2.37 -26.08 -15.35
N GLN A 17 2.17 -25.56 -14.17
CA GLN A 17 1.13 -26.02 -13.24
C GLN A 17 0.70 -24.87 -12.34
N THR A 18 -0.58 -24.56 -12.34
CA THR A 18 -1.18 -23.63 -11.37
C THR A 18 -0.98 -24.15 -9.95
N TYR A 19 -0.57 -23.29 -9.04
CA TYR A 19 -0.45 -23.61 -7.63
C TYR A 19 -0.87 -22.44 -6.75
N GLY A 20 -1.43 -22.76 -5.59
CA GLY A 20 -1.85 -21.79 -4.59
C GLY A 20 -0.92 -21.73 -3.39
N LEU A 21 -0.82 -20.55 -2.79
CA LEU A 21 -0.14 -20.28 -1.53
C LEU A 21 -1.15 -19.65 -0.58
N GLN A 22 -1.20 -20.13 0.66
CA GLN A 22 -2.03 -19.54 1.71
C GLN A 22 -1.28 -19.61 3.04
N GLY A 23 -1.28 -18.48 3.76
CA GLY A 23 -0.62 -18.42 5.05
C GLY A 23 -0.62 -17.03 5.65
N ARG A 24 0.22 -16.86 6.67
CA ARG A 24 0.40 -15.60 7.39
C ARG A 24 1.87 -15.23 7.45
N LEU A 25 2.14 -13.93 7.31
CA LEU A 25 3.45 -13.33 7.48
C LEU A 25 3.40 -12.31 8.62
N PRO A 26 4.28 -12.40 9.62
CA PRO A 26 4.37 -11.35 10.64
C PRO A 26 4.80 -10.02 10.00
N VAL A 27 4.12 -8.92 10.32
CA VAL A 27 4.43 -7.57 9.82
C VAL A 27 5.90 -7.21 10.07
N LYS A 28 6.43 -7.53 11.26
CA LYS A 28 7.84 -7.34 11.61
C LYS A 28 8.85 -8.00 10.66
N SER A 29 8.42 -8.98 9.84
CA SER A 29 9.28 -9.63 8.87
C SER A 29 9.38 -8.90 7.52
N LEU A 30 8.71 -7.73 7.39
CA LEU A 30 8.60 -6.90 6.19
C LEU A 30 9.21 -5.51 6.46
N PRO A 31 10.54 -5.35 6.42
CA PRO A 31 11.23 -4.15 6.92
C PRO A 31 10.86 -2.86 6.17
N ARG A 32 10.60 -2.90 4.87
CA ARG A 32 10.18 -1.72 4.10
C ARG A 32 8.76 -1.28 4.48
N LEU A 33 7.87 -2.22 4.79
CA LEU A 33 6.53 -1.91 5.28
C LEU A 33 6.60 -1.33 6.70
N THR A 34 7.34 -1.95 7.62
CA THR A 34 7.45 -1.47 9.00
C THR A 34 8.05 -0.07 9.11
N ALA A 35 8.89 0.34 8.15
CA ALA A 35 9.49 1.68 8.12
C ALA A 35 8.45 2.82 7.97
N VAL A 36 7.25 2.54 7.47
CA VAL A 36 6.17 3.52 7.28
C VAL A 36 5.02 3.35 8.26
N LEU A 37 5.07 2.34 9.13
CA LEU A 37 4.06 2.05 10.13
C LEU A 37 4.39 2.69 11.48
N ALA A 38 3.39 2.93 12.30
CA ALA A 38 3.55 3.35 13.69
C ALA A 38 3.87 2.16 14.63
N SER A 39 3.59 0.93 14.18
CA SER A 39 3.86 -0.31 14.93
C SER A 39 4.19 -1.45 13.96
N ASP A 40 5.07 -2.35 14.36
CA ASP A 40 5.43 -3.57 13.62
C ASP A 40 4.58 -4.79 14.04
N ALA A 41 3.59 -4.58 14.89
CA ALA A 41 2.68 -5.62 15.35
C ALA A 41 1.69 -6.05 14.27
N GLY A 42 1.23 -7.29 14.37
CA GLY A 42 0.22 -7.85 13.47
C GLY A 42 0.76 -8.86 12.47
N GLU A 43 -0.14 -9.37 11.67
CA GLU A 43 0.12 -10.38 10.64
C GLU A 43 -0.58 -9.98 9.34
N VAL A 44 0.02 -10.33 8.22
CA VAL A 44 -0.58 -10.27 6.89
C VAL A 44 -1.12 -11.66 6.57
N GLU A 45 -2.42 -11.77 6.37
CA GLU A 45 -3.04 -12.98 5.81
C GLU A 45 -2.98 -12.89 4.29
N LEU A 46 -2.49 -13.94 3.63
CA LEU A 46 -2.39 -13.98 2.17
C LEU A 46 -2.95 -15.27 1.61
N LYS A 47 -3.60 -15.13 0.46
CA LYS A 47 -4.02 -16.23 -0.39
C LYS A 47 -3.73 -15.83 -1.84
N LEU A 48 -2.72 -16.45 -2.41
CA LEU A 48 -2.23 -16.19 -3.77
C LEU A 48 -2.36 -17.44 -4.63
N GLU A 49 -2.58 -17.25 -5.90
CA GLU A 49 -2.55 -18.28 -6.92
C GLU A 49 -1.63 -17.83 -8.06
N ALA A 50 -0.73 -18.71 -8.47
CA ALA A 50 0.15 -18.49 -9.60
C ALA A 50 -0.15 -19.53 -10.69
N GLY A 51 -0.38 -19.09 -11.92
CA GLY A 51 -0.78 -19.96 -13.02
C GLY A 51 -0.82 -19.25 -14.36
N LEU A 52 -1.46 -19.86 -15.34
CA LEU A 52 -1.67 -19.28 -16.67
C LEU A 52 -3.06 -18.63 -16.77
N ASP A 53 -3.11 -17.44 -17.34
CA ASP A 53 -4.36 -16.82 -17.78
C ASP A 53 -4.85 -17.46 -19.11
N PRO A 54 -6.06 -17.12 -19.61
CA PRO A 54 -6.59 -17.62 -20.89
C PRO A 54 -5.70 -17.28 -22.09
N ALA A 55 -4.92 -16.22 -22.03
CA ALA A 55 -3.95 -15.83 -23.07
C ALA A 55 -2.56 -16.46 -22.89
N ARG A 56 -2.44 -17.43 -21.96
CA ARG A 56 -1.23 -18.18 -21.63
C ARG A 56 -0.08 -17.33 -21.06
N ARG A 57 -0.41 -16.21 -20.44
CA ARG A 57 0.55 -15.44 -19.64
C ARG A 57 0.61 -16.03 -18.23
N VAL A 58 1.78 -16.04 -17.64
CA VAL A 58 1.94 -16.42 -16.23
C VAL A 58 1.49 -15.23 -15.38
N VAL A 59 0.49 -15.48 -14.55
CA VAL A 59 -0.09 -14.46 -13.67
C VAL A 59 -0.05 -14.90 -12.20
N VAL A 60 0.03 -13.92 -11.33
CA VAL A 60 -0.16 -14.09 -9.88
C VAL A 60 -1.36 -13.25 -9.49
N THR A 61 -2.35 -13.91 -8.94
CA THR A 61 -3.59 -13.28 -8.47
C THR A 61 -3.87 -13.68 -7.04
N GLY A 62 -4.75 -12.95 -6.38
CA GLY A 62 -5.18 -13.35 -5.05
C GLY A 62 -5.59 -12.21 -4.16
N ARG A 63 -5.37 -12.38 -2.86
CA ARG A 63 -5.81 -11.44 -1.84
C ARG A 63 -4.82 -11.41 -0.68
N MET A 64 -4.60 -10.22 -0.16
CA MET A 64 -3.81 -9.97 1.05
C MET A 64 -4.61 -9.03 1.96
N ASP A 65 -4.72 -9.40 3.22
CA ASP A 65 -5.44 -8.64 4.24
C ASP A 65 -4.52 -8.40 5.44
N ALA A 66 -4.48 -7.18 5.94
CA ALA A 66 -3.74 -6.83 7.15
C ALA A 66 -4.46 -5.74 7.94
N GLU A 67 -4.35 -5.76 9.27
CA GLU A 67 -4.65 -4.61 10.11
C GLU A 67 -3.33 -3.95 10.48
N LEU A 68 -3.11 -2.73 9.99
CA LEU A 68 -1.86 -2.00 10.13
C LEU A 68 -2.08 -0.71 10.93
N GLU A 69 -1.09 -0.36 11.74
CA GLU A 69 -1.12 0.86 12.54
C GLU A 69 -0.24 1.92 11.88
N LEU A 70 -0.86 3.02 11.43
CA LEU A 70 -0.21 4.15 10.79
C LEU A 70 -0.32 5.41 11.65
N GLN A 71 0.42 6.45 11.30
CA GLN A 71 0.27 7.75 11.93
C GLN A 71 -0.85 8.53 11.23
N CYS A 72 -1.85 8.94 12.00
CA CYS A 72 -2.93 9.81 11.51
C CYS A 72 -2.35 11.16 11.05
N GLN A 73 -2.58 11.55 9.80
CA GLN A 73 -2.04 12.79 9.24
C GLN A 73 -2.77 14.07 9.71
N ARG A 74 -3.76 13.92 10.60
CA ARG A 74 -4.50 15.05 11.18
C ARG A 74 -4.13 15.34 12.63
N CYS A 75 -4.06 14.31 13.48
CA CYS A 75 -3.75 14.46 14.90
C CYS A 75 -2.40 13.88 15.32
N LEU A 76 -1.70 13.21 14.41
CA LEU A 76 -0.39 12.56 14.59
C LEU A 76 -0.40 11.36 15.56
N GLU A 77 -1.56 10.98 16.08
CA GLU A 77 -1.75 9.79 16.89
C GLU A 77 -1.85 8.52 16.03
N PRO A 78 -1.53 7.34 16.58
CA PRO A 78 -1.69 6.08 15.86
C PRO A 78 -3.14 5.82 15.46
N VAL A 79 -3.33 5.29 14.23
CA VAL A 79 -4.63 4.86 13.70
C VAL A 79 -4.50 3.47 13.11
N LYS A 80 -5.41 2.56 13.50
CA LYS A 80 -5.50 1.21 12.94
C LYS A 80 -6.38 1.23 11.71
N LEU A 81 -5.85 0.72 10.60
CA LEU A 81 -6.55 0.64 9.33
C LEU A 81 -6.49 -0.80 8.80
N LYS A 82 -7.62 -1.24 8.27
CA LYS A 82 -7.67 -2.48 7.50
C LYS A 82 -7.19 -2.19 6.09
N VAL A 83 -6.13 -2.86 5.69
CA VAL A 83 -5.52 -2.75 4.36
C VAL A 83 -5.83 -4.04 3.61
N HIS A 84 -6.29 -3.88 2.38
CA HIS A 84 -6.66 -4.95 1.49
C HIS A 84 -5.98 -4.73 0.14
N ALA A 85 -5.28 -5.75 -0.35
CA ALA A 85 -4.65 -5.75 -1.67
C ALA A 85 -5.12 -6.98 -2.47
N GLU A 86 -5.42 -6.75 -3.75
CA GLU A 86 -5.82 -7.78 -4.70
C GLU A 86 -4.87 -7.76 -5.91
N PRO A 87 -3.67 -8.35 -5.78
CA PRO A 87 -2.70 -8.36 -6.85
C PRO A 87 -3.25 -9.04 -8.11
N HIS A 88 -2.98 -8.42 -9.26
CA HIS A 88 -3.22 -8.99 -10.59
C HIS A 88 -1.98 -8.79 -11.46
N LEU A 89 -0.95 -9.54 -11.13
CA LEU A 89 0.40 -9.38 -11.64
C LEU A 89 0.65 -10.31 -12.82
N ALA A 90 1.25 -9.82 -13.89
CA ALA A 90 1.70 -10.64 -15.01
C ALA A 90 3.23 -10.69 -15.08
N TRP A 91 3.78 -11.89 -15.18
CA TRP A 91 5.21 -12.07 -15.29
C TRP A 91 5.75 -11.57 -16.63
N VAL A 92 6.73 -10.69 -16.57
CA VAL A 92 7.48 -10.17 -17.69
C VAL A 92 8.99 -10.33 -17.43
N LYS A 93 9.76 -10.63 -18.47
CA LYS A 93 11.20 -10.86 -18.37
C LYS A 93 12.03 -9.68 -18.88
N THR A 94 11.45 -8.88 -19.78
CA THR A 94 12.14 -7.80 -20.48
C THR A 94 11.26 -6.57 -20.59
N ASP A 95 11.89 -5.42 -20.83
CA ASP A 95 11.18 -4.14 -21.02
C ASP A 95 10.26 -4.14 -22.25
N GLU A 96 10.61 -4.92 -23.29
CA GLU A 96 9.74 -5.08 -24.44
C GLU A 96 8.43 -5.80 -24.10
N GLN A 97 8.50 -6.83 -23.23
CA GLN A 97 7.32 -7.53 -22.73
C GLN A 97 6.48 -6.62 -21.81
N LEU A 98 7.15 -5.77 -21.03
CA LEU A 98 6.50 -4.77 -20.20
C LEU A 98 5.69 -3.79 -21.06
N ALA A 99 6.29 -3.25 -22.14
CA ALA A 99 5.62 -2.32 -23.05
C ALA A 99 4.45 -2.95 -23.83
N ALA A 100 4.44 -4.28 -23.98
CA ALA A 100 3.39 -5.04 -24.67
C ALA A 100 2.32 -5.59 -23.73
N LEU A 101 2.41 -5.32 -22.43
CA LEU A 101 1.45 -5.82 -21.44
C LEU A 101 0.11 -5.09 -21.60
N PRO A 102 -1.02 -5.80 -21.73
CA PRO A 102 -2.33 -5.17 -21.82
C PRO A 102 -2.73 -4.44 -20.54
N ASP A 103 -3.60 -3.44 -20.66
CA ASP A 103 -4.22 -2.78 -19.54
C ASP A 103 -4.91 -3.78 -18.58
N GLY A 104 -4.86 -3.50 -17.29
CA GLY A 104 -5.46 -4.35 -16.24
C GLY A 104 -4.51 -5.39 -15.65
N TYR A 105 -3.28 -5.48 -16.12
CA TYR A 105 -2.21 -6.25 -15.47
C TYR A 105 -1.16 -5.30 -14.93
N GLU A 106 -0.67 -5.62 -13.73
CA GLU A 106 0.53 -4.99 -13.19
C GLU A 106 1.76 -5.86 -13.53
N PRO A 107 2.87 -5.26 -13.95
CA PRO A 107 4.04 -6.02 -14.36
C PRO A 107 4.80 -6.60 -13.15
N LEU A 108 5.10 -7.88 -13.20
CA LEU A 108 5.99 -8.56 -12.27
C LEU A 108 7.29 -8.89 -13.01
N LEU A 109 8.27 -8.00 -12.91
CA LEU A 109 9.55 -8.14 -13.62
C LEU A 109 10.47 -9.15 -12.91
N SER A 110 10.83 -10.22 -13.57
CA SER A 110 11.80 -11.19 -13.08
C SER A 110 12.45 -11.92 -14.25
N ALA A 111 13.76 -11.78 -14.41
CA ALA A 111 14.50 -12.40 -15.51
C ALA A 111 14.58 -13.93 -15.37
N ASP A 112 14.72 -14.44 -14.14
CA ASP A 112 14.88 -15.86 -13.82
C ASP A 112 13.57 -16.55 -13.41
N GLY A 113 12.48 -15.79 -13.24
CA GLY A 113 11.18 -16.30 -12.82
C GLY A 113 11.09 -16.61 -11.33
N GLN A 114 12.04 -16.14 -10.53
CA GLN A 114 11.98 -16.21 -9.07
C GLN A 114 11.62 -14.84 -8.51
N VAL A 115 10.62 -14.79 -7.62
CA VAL A 115 10.19 -13.56 -6.96
C VAL A 115 10.13 -13.79 -5.46
N ALA A 116 10.87 -13.01 -4.70
CA ALA A 116 10.84 -13.07 -3.25
C ALA A 116 9.44 -12.77 -2.72
N LEU A 117 8.81 -13.72 -2.03
CA LEU A 117 7.43 -13.59 -1.56
C LEU A 117 7.25 -12.37 -0.63
N LYS A 118 8.21 -12.13 0.24
CA LYS A 118 8.15 -10.99 1.18
C LYS A 118 8.22 -9.64 0.46
N GLU A 119 9.02 -9.52 -0.59
CA GLU A 119 9.12 -8.29 -1.37
C GLU A 119 7.81 -8.03 -2.12
N LEU A 120 7.26 -9.05 -2.78
CA LEU A 120 5.96 -8.94 -3.44
C LEU A 120 4.86 -8.50 -2.47
N VAL A 121 4.74 -9.17 -1.31
CA VAL A 121 3.74 -8.80 -0.29
C VAL A 121 3.97 -7.39 0.24
N THR A 122 5.22 -6.99 0.39
CA THR A 122 5.57 -5.63 0.83
C THR A 122 5.14 -4.58 -0.18
N ASP A 123 5.45 -4.78 -1.46
CA ASP A 123 5.12 -3.84 -2.52
C ASP A 123 3.61 -3.66 -2.68
N GLU A 124 2.86 -4.76 -2.71
CA GLU A 124 1.40 -4.73 -2.81
C GLU A 124 0.74 -4.02 -1.62
N LEU A 125 1.20 -4.29 -0.39
CA LEU A 125 0.67 -3.62 0.79
C LEU A 125 1.03 -2.14 0.81
N LEU A 126 2.25 -1.75 0.41
CA LEU A 126 2.64 -0.34 0.32
C LEU A 126 1.77 0.43 -0.67
N LEU A 127 1.45 -0.19 -1.83
CA LEU A 127 0.55 0.39 -2.83
C LEU A 127 -0.90 0.50 -2.33
N ALA A 128 -1.34 -0.43 -1.49
CA ALA A 128 -2.68 -0.44 -0.92
C ALA A 128 -2.86 0.52 0.28
N LEU A 129 -1.78 1.07 0.83
CA LEU A 129 -1.88 2.05 1.92
C LEU A 129 -2.56 3.34 1.44
N PRO A 130 -3.44 3.94 2.27
CA PRO A 130 -4.00 5.24 1.94
C PRO A 130 -2.92 6.32 1.93
N LEU A 131 -2.93 7.20 0.94
CA LEU A 131 -1.99 8.34 0.85
C LEU A 131 -2.05 9.24 2.07
N VAL A 132 -3.22 9.36 2.71
CA VAL A 132 -3.43 10.21 3.89
C VAL A 132 -4.21 9.42 4.94
N PRO A 133 -3.53 8.59 5.76
CA PRO A 133 -4.19 7.87 6.86
C PRO A 133 -4.83 8.84 7.85
N LYS A 134 -6.09 8.58 8.24
CA LYS A 134 -6.84 9.40 9.20
C LYS A 134 -7.80 8.54 10.00
N HIS A 135 -8.08 8.96 11.23
CA HIS A 135 -9.21 8.42 11.97
C HIS A 135 -10.53 8.74 11.27
N GLU A 136 -11.49 7.83 11.35
CA GLU A 136 -12.84 8.08 10.89
C GLU A 136 -13.52 9.12 11.80
N GLY A 137 -13.96 10.23 11.21
CA GLY A 137 -14.62 11.35 11.93
C GLY A 137 -13.66 12.25 12.73
N ASP A 138 -14.10 13.47 13.00
CA ASP A 138 -13.31 14.49 13.70
C ASP A 138 -13.22 14.22 15.21
N ALA A 139 -14.25 13.61 15.79
CA ALA A 139 -14.29 13.26 17.21
C ALA A 139 -13.19 12.26 17.61
N ALA A 140 -12.84 11.35 16.72
CA ALA A 140 -11.81 10.32 16.96
C ALA A 140 -10.37 10.90 17.00
N CYS A 141 -10.18 12.15 16.53
CA CYS A 141 -8.90 12.86 16.62
C CYS A 141 -8.74 13.72 17.90
N GLY A 142 -9.41 13.34 19.01
CA GLY A 142 -9.19 13.95 20.32
C GLY A 142 -9.47 15.47 20.42
N GLY A 143 -10.26 16.04 19.51
CA GLY A 143 -10.58 17.47 19.53
C GLY A 143 -9.44 18.41 19.10
N PHE A 144 -8.39 17.88 18.47
CA PHE A 144 -7.22 18.64 17.98
C PHE A 144 -7.64 19.87 17.16
N THR A 145 -8.71 19.77 16.37
CA THR A 145 -9.28 20.88 15.60
C THR A 145 -9.87 21.98 16.46
N LYS A 146 -10.39 21.67 17.67
CA LYS A 146 -10.92 22.67 18.60
C LYS A 146 -9.81 23.42 19.35
N ALA A 147 -8.72 22.74 19.71
CA ALA A 147 -7.59 23.38 20.39
C ALA A 147 -6.85 24.37 19.47
N ALA A 148 -6.64 24.02 18.20
CA ALA A 148 -6.02 24.92 17.23
C ALA A 148 -6.87 26.17 16.93
N ALA A 149 -8.20 26.04 16.96
CA ALA A 149 -9.10 27.17 16.79
C ALA A 149 -9.24 28.06 18.06
N ALA A 150 -9.06 27.46 19.24
CA ALA A 150 -9.20 28.17 20.50
C ALA A 150 -7.95 28.98 20.93
N THR A 151 -6.78 28.64 20.37
CA THR A 151 -5.50 29.36 20.65
C THR A 151 -5.20 30.46 19.64
N ALA A 152 -6.02 30.65 18.63
CA ALA A 152 -5.90 31.78 17.74
C ALA A 152 -6.51 33.04 18.43
N GLU A 153 -5.78 33.64 19.38
CA GLU A 153 -6.07 35.05 19.74
C GLU A 153 -5.93 35.88 18.45
N PRO A 154 -6.88 36.77 18.17
CA PRO A 154 -6.76 37.66 17.02
C PRO A 154 -5.52 38.55 17.23
N ASP A 155 -4.42 38.19 16.58
CA ASP A 155 -3.20 38.98 16.56
C ASP A 155 -3.42 40.21 15.66
N GLU A 156 -4.07 41.24 16.21
CA GLU A 156 -4.30 42.50 15.51
C GLU A 156 -3.04 43.24 15.07
N ALA A 157 -1.86 42.75 15.48
CA ALA A 157 -0.57 43.41 15.25
C ALA A 157 0.24 42.80 14.08
N ARG A 158 -0.08 41.62 13.59
CA ARG A 158 0.67 40.98 12.48
C ARG A 158 0.11 41.38 11.12
N LYS A 159 0.86 42.19 10.38
CA LYS A 159 0.58 42.43 8.94
C LYS A 159 0.44 41.10 8.22
N ASN A 160 -0.78 40.82 7.73
CA ASN A 160 -1.00 39.59 6.94
C ASN A 160 -0.09 39.59 5.70
N PRO A 161 0.91 38.67 5.61
CA PRO A 161 1.83 38.65 4.47
C PRO A 161 1.14 38.35 3.14
N PHE A 162 -0.11 37.85 3.19
CA PHE A 162 -0.91 37.54 2.00
C PHE A 162 -1.90 38.64 1.61
N ALA A 163 -1.94 39.78 2.33
CA ALA A 163 -2.84 40.90 2.02
C ALA A 163 -2.65 41.41 0.58
N GLU A 164 -1.45 41.35 0.03
CA GLU A 164 -1.13 41.72 -1.35
C GLU A 164 -1.86 40.86 -2.39
N LEU A 165 -2.19 39.58 -2.07
CA LEU A 165 -2.90 38.68 -3.00
C LEU A 165 -4.35 39.15 -3.28
N ALA A 166 -4.93 39.95 -2.40
CA ALA A 166 -6.24 40.54 -2.63
C ALA A 166 -6.24 41.48 -3.84
N LYS A 167 -5.10 42.07 -4.19
CA LYS A 167 -4.93 42.93 -5.37
C LYS A 167 -4.95 42.19 -6.67
N LEU A 168 -4.51 40.91 -6.68
CA LEU A 168 -4.49 40.04 -7.87
C LEU A 168 -5.90 39.59 -8.28
N LYS A 169 -6.88 39.63 -7.39
CA LYS A 169 -8.25 39.21 -7.65
C LYS A 169 -9.09 40.30 -8.35
N ARG A 170 -8.55 41.50 -8.61
CA ARG A 170 -9.16 42.63 -9.32
C ARG A 170 -8.40 42.93 -10.62
N GLY A 171 -8.25 41.93 -11.49
CA GLY A 171 -7.91 42.14 -12.89
C GLY A 171 -9.18 42.38 -13.72
N PRO A 172 -9.08 43.11 -14.81
CA PRO A 172 -10.21 43.65 -15.56
C PRO A 172 -11.12 42.60 -16.15
#